data_22ac1f59c61400ce5bf9c6ea35951ada
#
_entry.id   22ac1f59c61400ce5bf9c6ea35951ada
#
_cell.length_a   1.000
_cell.length_b   1.000
_cell.length_c   1.000
_cell.angle_alpha   90.00
_cell.angle_beta   90.00
_cell.angle_gamma   90.00
#
_symmetry.space_group_name_H-M   'P 1'
#
loop_
_entity.id
_entity.type
_entity.pdbx_description
1 polymer ?
#
loop_
_entity_poly.entity_id
_entity_poly.type
_entity_poly.pdbx_seq_one_letter_code
_entity_poly.pdbx_strand_id
1 'polypeptide(L)'
;RLPIRYEGSYHVILPNQFDQALDTLKRWQADYGGGRLNINTLKIHFDGMSEIGTSGVMEPFIDGSNDNRGGIIMSEAALRDLILELEQDAINLHIHSMGDRSTHTILNAVEAANASLGVRRQSRITLCHLGLVQDDDFERFAELDVVASFTPQWHGGWIDGAQYTLGEERFNKMFRVQPLLDDGARVTYSSDIVSEMEWQTHRANPFFGMD
;
A
#
# COMPACT_ATOMS: atom_id res chain seq x y z
N ARG A 1 -11.71 14.79 -25.01
CA ARG A 1 -10.24 14.64 -24.84
C ARG A 1 -9.90 14.86 -23.37
N LEU A 2 -9.25 13.88 -22.69
CA LEU A 2 -8.92 14.00 -21.28
C LEU A 2 -7.91 15.14 -21.06
N PRO A 3 -8.15 16.06 -20.10
CA PRO A 3 -7.31 17.24 -19.89
C PRO A 3 -5.99 16.93 -19.13
N ILE A 4 -5.94 15.82 -18.41
CA ILE A 4 -4.82 15.38 -17.57
C ILE A 4 -4.29 14.03 -18.03
N ARG A 5 -3.18 13.57 -17.46
CA ARG A 5 -2.71 12.19 -17.59
C ARG A 5 -3.41 11.32 -16.54
N TYR A 6 -3.71 10.10 -16.93
CA TYR A 6 -4.34 9.10 -16.06
C TYR A 6 -3.41 7.89 -15.96
N GLU A 7 -3.24 7.41 -14.74
CA GLU A 7 -2.58 6.15 -14.43
C GLU A 7 -3.65 5.17 -13.94
N GLY A 8 -3.87 4.12 -14.71
CA GLY A 8 -4.83 3.06 -14.38
C GLY A 8 -4.15 1.89 -13.71
N SER A 9 -4.85 1.20 -12.83
CA SER A 9 -4.38 -0.03 -12.22
C SER A 9 -5.41 -1.15 -12.32
N TYR A 10 -4.93 -2.39 -12.46
CA TYR A 10 -5.74 -3.58 -12.25
C TYR A 10 -5.70 -3.94 -10.77
N HIS A 11 -6.88 -4.06 -10.15
CA HIS A 11 -6.98 -4.28 -8.71
C HIS A 11 -7.30 -5.74 -8.38
N VAL A 12 -6.43 -6.38 -7.62
CA VAL A 12 -6.58 -7.74 -7.09
C VAL A 12 -6.90 -7.65 -5.60
N ILE A 13 -8.05 -8.20 -5.21
CA ILE A 13 -8.52 -8.24 -3.82
C ILE A 13 -8.43 -9.65 -3.26
N LEU A 14 -8.69 -10.66 -4.09
CA LEU A 14 -8.74 -12.06 -3.67
C LEU A 14 -7.59 -12.86 -4.30
N PRO A 15 -7.02 -13.84 -3.57
CA PRO A 15 -5.90 -14.64 -4.07
C PRO A 15 -6.16 -15.33 -5.41
N ASN A 16 -7.36 -15.80 -5.66
CA ASN A 16 -7.72 -16.48 -6.93
C ASN A 16 -7.76 -15.55 -8.15
N GLN A 17 -7.60 -14.25 -7.97
CA GLN A 17 -7.54 -13.28 -9.08
C GLN A 17 -6.12 -13.14 -9.66
N PHE A 18 -5.08 -13.61 -8.94
CA PHE A 18 -3.69 -13.44 -9.37
C PHE A 18 -3.38 -14.17 -10.67
N ASP A 19 -3.92 -15.38 -10.88
CA ASP A 19 -3.65 -16.21 -12.07
C ASP A 19 -3.96 -15.51 -13.40
N GLN A 20 -4.87 -14.53 -13.40
CA GLN A 20 -5.30 -13.80 -14.58
C GLN A 20 -4.95 -12.31 -14.54
N ALA A 21 -4.38 -11.84 -13.43
CA ALA A 21 -4.18 -10.41 -13.20
C ALA A 21 -3.24 -9.78 -14.22
N LEU A 22 -2.10 -10.41 -14.44
CA LEU A 22 -1.06 -9.91 -15.34
C LEU A 22 -1.52 -9.92 -16.80
N ASP A 23 -2.13 -11.03 -17.26
CA ASP A 23 -2.67 -11.12 -18.61
C ASP A 23 -3.80 -10.10 -18.84
N THR A 24 -4.65 -9.89 -17.85
CA THR A 24 -5.72 -8.90 -17.94
C THR A 24 -5.15 -7.48 -18.00
N LEU A 25 -4.17 -7.17 -17.16
CA LEU A 25 -3.49 -5.88 -17.17
C LEU A 25 -2.84 -5.60 -18.53
N LYS A 26 -2.07 -6.56 -19.07
CA LYS A 26 -1.43 -6.45 -20.38
C LYS A 26 -2.44 -6.25 -21.51
N ARG A 27 -3.56 -6.98 -21.45
CA ARG A 27 -4.66 -6.78 -22.40
C ARG A 27 -5.25 -5.37 -22.30
N TRP A 28 -5.49 -4.86 -21.10
CA TRP A 28 -5.99 -3.48 -20.92
C TRP A 28 -5.00 -2.42 -21.37
N GLN A 29 -3.69 -2.66 -21.19
CA GLN A 29 -2.64 -1.80 -21.77
C GLN A 29 -2.77 -1.72 -23.29
N ALA A 30 -2.95 -2.89 -23.94
CA ALA A 30 -3.05 -2.97 -25.40
C ALA A 30 -4.35 -2.36 -25.93
N ASP A 31 -5.48 -2.63 -25.26
CA ASP A 31 -6.82 -2.25 -25.74
C ASP A 31 -7.15 -0.78 -25.46
N TYR A 32 -6.71 -0.24 -24.32
CA TYR A 32 -7.14 1.07 -23.81
C TYR A 32 -6.00 2.03 -23.55
N GLY A 33 -4.78 1.55 -23.42
CA GLY A 33 -3.59 2.36 -23.15
C GLY A 33 -3.24 3.27 -24.34
N GLY A 34 -2.64 4.40 -24.04
CA GLY A 34 -2.11 5.33 -25.05
C GLY A 34 -2.55 6.77 -24.82
N GLY A 35 -1.89 7.68 -25.51
CA GLY A 35 -2.13 9.11 -25.37
C GLY A 35 -1.89 9.62 -23.95
N ARG A 36 -2.95 9.83 -23.18
CA ARG A 36 -2.88 10.31 -21.81
C ARG A 36 -3.30 9.26 -20.77
N LEU A 37 -3.71 8.05 -21.20
CA LEU A 37 -4.05 6.94 -20.34
C LEU A 37 -2.91 5.94 -20.35
N ASN A 38 -2.25 5.75 -19.22
CA ASN A 38 -1.33 4.66 -18.96
C ASN A 38 -2.00 3.64 -18.04
N ILE A 39 -1.89 2.35 -18.34
CA ILE A 39 -2.42 1.27 -17.48
C ILE A 39 -1.23 0.35 -17.22
N ASN A 40 -0.44 0.67 -16.20
CA ASN A 40 0.83 -0.01 -15.94
C ASN A 40 1.04 -0.32 -14.44
N THR A 41 -0.04 -0.53 -13.70
CA THR A 41 0.05 -0.77 -12.26
C THR A 41 -0.83 -1.93 -11.86
N LEU A 42 -0.27 -2.90 -11.15
CA LEU A 42 -1.02 -3.91 -10.42
C LEU A 42 -1.27 -3.38 -9.01
N LYS A 43 -2.54 -3.30 -8.59
CA LYS A 43 -2.94 -2.95 -7.22
C LYS A 43 -3.33 -4.21 -6.47
N ILE A 44 -2.77 -4.41 -5.28
CA ILE A 44 -3.14 -5.52 -4.41
C ILE A 44 -3.56 -5.03 -3.02
N HIS A 45 -4.54 -5.71 -2.43
CA HIS A 45 -4.87 -5.63 -1.01
C HIS A 45 -4.06 -6.69 -0.27
N PHE A 46 -2.97 -6.28 0.40
CA PHE A 46 -2.07 -7.23 1.05
C PHE A 46 -2.58 -7.67 2.42
N ASP A 47 -3.24 -6.78 3.13
CA ASP A 47 -3.88 -7.03 4.42
C ASP A 47 -5.25 -6.33 4.53
N GLY A 48 -5.86 -6.38 5.70
CA GLY A 48 -7.13 -5.75 6.00
C GLY A 48 -7.01 -4.39 6.69
N MET A 49 -7.94 -4.11 7.60
CA MET A 49 -8.09 -2.84 8.32
C MET A 49 -7.88 -3.03 9.81
N SER A 50 -7.27 -2.04 10.47
CA SER A 50 -6.99 -2.11 11.91
C SER A 50 -8.27 -1.99 12.75
N GLU A 51 -9.23 -1.20 12.33
CA GLU A 51 -10.50 -0.93 13.05
C GLU A 51 -11.35 -2.19 13.27
N ILE A 52 -11.20 -3.16 12.40
CA ILE A 52 -11.92 -4.45 12.47
C ILE A 52 -11.00 -5.63 12.77
N GLY A 53 -9.75 -5.37 13.19
CA GLY A 53 -8.81 -6.40 13.61
C GLY A 53 -8.34 -7.35 12.50
N THR A 54 -8.26 -6.87 11.25
CA THR A 54 -7.90 -7.73 10.09
C THR A 54 -6.60 -7.33 9.41
N SER A 55 -5.99 -6.18 9.71
CA SER A 55 -4.65 -5.83 9.22
C SER A 55 -3.58 -6.73 9.82
N GLY A 56 -2.52 -7.01 9.06
CA GLY A 56 -1.44 -7.87 9.50
C GLY A 56 -0.51 -7.17 10.50
N VAL A 57 -0.65 -7.47 11.79
CA VAL A 57 0.10 -6.84 12.88
C VAL A 57 1.10 -7.79 13.54
N MET A 58 2.20 -7.23 14.10
CA MET A 58 3.21 -7.99 14.83
C MET A 58 2.67 -8.48 16.18
N GLU A 59 2.01 -7.61 16.92
CA GLU A 59 1.39 -7.94 18.20
C GLU A 59 -0.11 -8.12 18.06
N PRO A 60 -0.74 -9.06 18.81
CA PRO A 60 -2.16 -9.34 18.69
C PRO A 60 -3.03 -8.11 18.91
N PHE A 61 -4.19 -8.10 18.26
CA PHE A 61 -5.26 -7.14 18.53
C PHE A 61 -5.84 -7.34 19.93
N ILE A 62 -6.38 -6.26 20.51
CA ILE A 62 -7.10 -6.29 21.79
C ILE A 62 -8.58 -6.53 21.48
N ASP A 63 -8.93 -7.69 20.95
CA ASP A 63 -10.29 -8.02 20.52
C ASP A 63 -10.94 -9.15 21.33
N GLY A 64 -10.26 -9.55 22.43
CA GLY A 64 -10.69 -10.66 23.28
C GLY A 64 -10.30 -12.04 22.77
N SER A 65 -9.72 -12.15 21.59
CA SER A 65 -9.04 -13.36 21.11
C SER A 65 -7.57 -13.32 21.55
N ASN A 66 -7.04 -14.44 22.02
CA ASN A 66 -5.70 -14.45 22.63
C ASN A 66 -4.53 -14.33 21.61
N ASP A 67 -4.79 -14.32 20.30
CA ASP A 67 -3.71 -14.27 19.29
C ASP A 67 -4.18 -13.81 17.89
N ASN A 68 -5.19 -12.94 17.80
CA ASN A 68 -5.56 -12.36 16.51
C ASN A 68 -4.51 -11.35 16.05
N ARG A 69 -3.79 -11.67 14.99
CA ARG A 69 -2.79 -10.80 14.35
C ARG A 69 -3.22 -10.37 12.95
N GLY A 70 -4.50 -10.49 12.63
CA GLY A 70 -5.01 -10.27 11.29
C GLY A 70 -4.43 -11.21 10.25
N GLY A 71 -4.52 -10.83 8.98
CA GLY A 71 -4.08 -11.64 7.85
C GLY A 71 -3.25 -10.90 6.84
N ILE A 72 -2.46 -11.68 6.07
CA ILE A 72 -1.80 -11.25 4.84
C ILE A 72 -2.16 -12.23 3.75
N ILE A 73 -2.34 -11.76 2.51
CA ILE A 73 -2.86 -12.61 1.41
C ILE A 73 -1.83 -13.53 0.79
N MET A 74 -0.54 -13.27 0.97
CA MET A 74 0.53 -14.10 0.43
C MET A 74 1.80 -14.04 1.30
N SER A 75 2.65 -15.05 1.15
CA SER A 75 3.94 -15.09 1.83
C SER A 75 4.94 -14.09 1.23
N GLU A 76 6.00 -13.79 1.99
CA GLU A 76 7.14 -13.01 1.53
C GLU A 76 7.74 -13.58 0.22
N ALA A 77 7.96 -14.90 0.17
CA ALA A 77 8.50 -15.55 -1.03
C ALA A 77 7.59 -15.40 -2.25
N ALA A 78 6.27 -15.54 -2.07
CA ALA A 78 5.32 -15.37 -3.18
C ALA A 78 5.28 -13.90 -3.66
N LEU A 79 5.37 -12.95 -2.75
CA LEU A 79 5.43 -11.53 -3.13
C LEU A 79 6.74 -11.18 -3.83
N ARG A 80 7.89 -11.71 -3.36
CA ARG A 80 9.17 -11.58 -4.07
C ARG A 80 9.07 -12.09 -5.51
N ASP A 81 8.51 -13.27 -5.71
CA ASP A 81 8.38 -13.88 -7.03
C ASP A 81 7.45 -13.05 -7.94
N LEU A 82 6.36 -12.53 -7.41
CA LEU A 82 5.47 -11.59 -8.13
C LEU A 82 6.23 -10.31 -8.53
N ILE A 83 7.03 -9.72 -7.64
CA ILE A 83 7.83 -8.53 -7.97
C ILE A 83 8.79 -8.83 -9.12
N LEU A 84 9.47 -9.98 -9.10
CA LEU A 84 10.39 -10.39 -10.17
C LEU A 84 9.65 -10.62 -11.50
N GLU A 85 8.44 -11.14 -11.47
CA GLU A 85 7.61 -11.32 -12.66
C GLU A 85 7.17 -9.97 -13.25
N LEU A 86 6.67 -9.05 -12.41
CA LEU A 86 6.25 -7.71 -12.82
C LEU A 86 7.41 -6.88 -13.40
N GLU A 87 8.63 -7.08 -12.89
CA GLU A 87 9.82 -6.38 -13.37
C GLU A 87 10.18 -6.73 -14.81
N GLN A 88 9.84 -7.91 -15.31
CA GLN A 88 10.10 -8.30 -16.70
C GLN A 88 9.45 -7.35 -17.71
N ASP A 89 8.30 -6.76 -17.35
CA ASP A 89 7.53 -5.82 -18.18
C ASP A 89 7.53 -4.39 -17.57
N ALA A 90 8.34 -4.13 -16.57
CA ALA A 90 8.40 -2.88 -15.81
C ALA A 90 7.01 -2.42 -15.29
N ILE A 91 6.17 -3.37 -14.87
CA ILE A 91 4.84 -3.10 -14.31
C ILE A 91 4.98 -2.65 -12.86
N ASN A 92 4.37 -1.52 -12.53
CA ASN A 92 4.36 -0.97 -11.18
C ASN A 92 3.48 -1.82 -10.24
N LEU A 93 3.81 -1.79 -8.95
CA LEU A 93 3.04 -2.48 -7.91
C LEU A 93 2.59 -1.47 -6.85
N HIS A 94 1.28 -1.42 -6.59
CA HIS A 94 0.66 -0.57 -5.58
C HIS A 94 0.00 -1.45 -4.52
N ILE A 95 0.46 -1.38 -3.28
CA ILE A 95 0.12 -2.34 -2.23
C ILE A 95 -0.61 -1.63 -1.09
N HIS A 96 -1.81 -2.09 -0.74
CA HIS A 96 -2.48 -1.73 0.51
C HIS A 96 -1.76 -2.40 1.67
N SER A 97 -1.34 -1.63 2.66
CA SER A 97 -0.65 -2.08 3.86
C SER A 97 -1.04 -1.23 5.06
N MET A 98 -1.78 -1.82 6.00
CA MET A 98 -2.24 -1.15 7.22
C MET A 98 -1.47 -1.57 8.46
N GLY A 99 -1.09 -2.83 8.55
CA GLY A 99 -0.38 -3.35 9.71
C GLY A 99 1.14 -3.36 9.55
N ASP A 100 1.84 -3.31 10.67
CA ASP A 100 3.30 -3.31 10.73
C ASP A 100 3.93 -4.62 10.25
N ARG A 101 3.31 -5.78 10.53
CA ARG A 101 3.75 -7.07 10.00
C ARG A 101 3.61 -7.11 8.48
N SER A 102 2.55 -6.53 7.94
CA SER A 102 2.35 -6.44 6.49
C SER A 102 3.44 -5.60 5.84
N THR A 103 3.69 -4.40 6.37
CA THR A 103 4.75 -3.50 5.87
C THR A 103 6.11 -4.18 5.93
N HIS A 104 6.46 -4.80 7.06
CA HIS A 104 7.72 -5.53 7.24
C HIS A 104 7.89 -6.67 6.22
N THR A 105 6.84 -7.50 6.05
CA THR A 105 6.85 -8.61 5.07
C THR A 105 7.04 -8.09 3.65
N ILE A 106 6.38 -6.99 3.30
CA ILE A 106 6.51 -6.39 1.96
C ILE A 106 7.94 -5.87 1.74
N LEU A 107 8.51 -5.16 2.70
CA LEU A 107 9.88 -4.64 2.58
C LEU A 107 10.90 -5.77 2.47
N ASN A 108 10.75 -6.86 3.21
CA ASN A 108 11.60 -8.06 3.07
C ASN A 108 11.49 -8.66 1.65
N ALA A 109 10.29 -8.76 1.11
CA ALA A 109 10.09 -9.28 -0.23
C ALA A 109 10.74 -8.38 -1.31
N VAL A 110 10.64 -7.06 -1.14
CA VAL A 110 11.29 -6.06 -2.03
C VAL A 110 12.81 -6.18 -1.95
N GLU A 111 13.37 -6.29 -0.75
CA GLU A 111 14.80 -6.46 -0.52
C GLU A 111 15.32 -7.74 -1.20
N ALA A 112 14.64 -8.85 -0.99
CA ALA A 112 14.98 -10.14 -1.61
C ALA A 112 14.87 -10.09 -3.14
N ALA A 113 13.87 -9.39 -3.69
CA ALA A 113 13.73 -9.19 -5.13
C ALA A 113 14.88 -8.32 -5.69
N ASN A 114 15.19 -7.20 -5.04
CA ASN A 114 16.29 -6.33 -5.44
C ASN A 114 17.64 -7.06 -5.42
N ALA A 115 17.88 -7.90 -4.40
CA ALA A 115 19.07 -8.74 -4.31
C ALA A 115 19.14 -9.76 -5.46
N SER A 116 18.02 -10.34 -5.85
CA SER A 116 17.92 -11.30 -6.95
C SER A 116 18.15 -10.66 -8.33
N LEU A 117 17.69 -9.42 -8.51
CA LEU A 117 17.89 -8.66 -9.75
C LEU A 117 19.34 -8.27 -9.97
N GLY A 118 20.07 -7.94 -8.91
CA GLY A 118 21.47 -7.46 -8.97
C GLY A 118 21.64 -6.11 -9.69
N VAL A 119 20.55 -5.48 -10.11
CA VAL A 119 20.47 -4.18 -10.77
C VAL A 119 19.30 -3.39 -10.20
N ARG A 120 19.31 -2.06 -10.41
CA ARG A 120 18.19 -1.22 -9.97
C ARG A 120 16.90 -1.62 -10.69
N ARG A 121 15.85 -1.84 -9.92
CA ARG A 121 14.48 -2.12 -10.40
C ARG A 121 13.95 -0.96 -11.24
N GLN A 122 13.25 -1.26 -12.33
CA GLN A 122 12.58 -0.29 -13.20
C GLN A 122 11.15 0.00 -12.75
N SER A 123 10.44 -1.02 -12.25
CA SER A 123 9.09 -0.90 -11.72
C SER A 123 9.09 -0.08 -10.42
N ARG A 124 8.03 0.68 -10.21
CA ARG A 124 7.81 1.41 -8.96
C ARG A 124 6.97 0.56 -8.02
N ILE A 125 7.38 0.49 -6.76
CA ILE A 125 6.59 -0.10 -5.67
C ILE A 125 6.13 1.03 -4.77
N THR A 126 4.82 1.06 -4.52
CA THR A 126 4.16 2.03 -3.64
C THR A 126 3.36 1.28 -2.58
N LEU A 127 3.61 1.56 -1.31
CA LEU A 127 2.80 1.11 -0.20
C LEU A 127 1.84 2.22 0.20
N CYS A 128 0.55 1.92 0.28
CA CYS A 128 -0.43 2.91 0.67
C CYS A 128 -1.04 2.63 2.04
N HIS A 129 -1.49 3.72 2.64
CA HIS A 129 -2.07 3.86 3.97
C HIS A 129 -1.03 3.86 5.07
N LEU A 130 -0.23 2.80 5.24
CA LEU A 130 0.85 2.72 6.23
C LEU A 130 0.36 3.05 7.65
N GLY A 131 -0.73 2.38 8.06
CA GLY A 131 -1.33 2.60 9.36
C GLY A 131 -0.34 2.41 10.49
N LEU A 132 0.37 1.27 10.51
CA LEU A 132 1.48 1.02 11.43
C LEU A 132 2.74 0.66 10.64
N VAL A 133 3.87 1.19 11.09
CA VAL A 133 5.22 0.89 10.58
C VAL A 133 6.15 0.70 11.78
N GLN A 134 6.96 -0.36 11.77
CA GLN A 134 7.99 -0.59 12.80
C GLN A 134 9.08 0.47 12.69
N ASP A 135 9.71 0.81 13.83
CA ASP A 135 10.74 1.83 13.85
C ASP A 135 11.93 1.48 12.95
N ASP A 136 12.32 0.21 12.89
CA ASP A 136 13.43 -0.29 12.07
C ASP A 136 13.08 -0.37 10.56
N ASP A 137 11.83 -0.17 10.19
CA ASP A 137 11.39 -0.24 8.78
C ASP A 137 11.38 1.13 8.07
N PHE A 138 11.46 2.26 8.81
CA PHE A 138 11.36 3.59 8.20
C PHE A 138 12.49 3.88 7.20
N GLU A 139 13.74 3.66 7.58
CA GLU A 139 14.91 3.87 6.71
C GLU A 139 14.87 2.99 5.45
N ARG A 140 14.29 1.80 5.54
CA ARG A 140 14.21 0.83 4.45
C ARG A 140 13.39 1.33 3.25
N PHE A 141 12.45 2.24 3.44
CA PHE A 141 11.70 2.83 2.33
C PHE A 141 12.62 3.57 1.36
N ALA A 142 13.54 4.37 1.88
CA ALA A 142 14.52 5.08 1.07
C ALA A 142 15.55 4.12 0.45
N GLU A 143 16.10 3.21 1.24
CA GLU A 143 17.10 2.23 0.81
C GLU A 143 16.60 1.32 -0.32
N LEU A 144 15.35 0.87 -0.22
CA LEU A 144 14.72 -0.05 -1.17
C LEU A 144 13.99 0.65 -2.33
N ASP A 145 14.04 1.98 -2.38
CA ASP A 145 13.34 2.79 -3.38
C ASP A 145 11.83 2.48 -3.42
N VAL A 146 11.19 2.44 -2.24
CA VAL A 146 9.76 2.23 -2.05
C VAL A 146 9.08 3.56 -1.76
N VAL A 147 7.95 3.82 -2.40
CA VAL A 147 7.15 5.04 -2.18
C VAL A 147 6.15 4.80 -1.06
N ALA A 148 6.12 5.69 -0.09
CA ALA A 148 5.10 5.74 0.96
C ALA A 148 3.95 6.66 0.53
N SER A 149 2.72 6.14 0.48
CA SER A 149 1.54 6.91 0.07
C SER A 149 0.52 6.96 1.20
N PHE A 150 0.19 8.15 1.68
CA PHE A 150 -0.76 8.35 2.76
C PHE A 150 -2.09 8.89 2.27
N THR A 151 -3.11 8.69 3.10
CA THR A 151 -4.43 9.30 2.97
C THR A 151 -4.62 10.27 4.15
N PRO A 152 -4.24 11.56 4.00
CA PRO A 152 -4.21 12.50 5.13
C PRO A 152 -5.53 12.62 5.88
N GLN A 153 -6.65 12.44 5.19
CA GLN A 153 -8.00 12.48 5.78
C GLN A 153 -8.24 11.40 6.85
N TRP A 154 -7.40 10.37 6.88
CA TRP A 154 -7.46 9.30 7.89
C TRP A 154 -6.69 9.67 9.16
N HIS A 155 -5.82 10.67 9.10
CA HIS A 155 -5.10 11.20 10.25
C HIS A 155 -6.05 12.11 11.04
N GLY A 156 -6.44 11.79 12.22
CA GLY A 156 -7.26 12.69 13.04
C GLY A 156 -8.73 12.31 13.16
N GLY A 157 -9.03 11.04 13.37
CA GLY A 157 -10.30 10.60 13.90
C GLY A 157 -11.19 9.78 12.98
N TRP A 158 -10.83 9.58 11.72
CA TRP A 158 -11.63 8.76 10.80
C TRP A 158 -11.58 7.27 11.12
N ILE A 159 -10.53 6.82 11.80
CA ILE A 159 -10.33 5.43 12.18
C ILE A 159 -10.29 5.25 13.70
N ASP A 160 -11.12 6.00 14.40
CA ASP A 160 -11.25 5.93 15.87
C ASP A 160 -11.50 4.48 16.37
N GLY A 161 -12.12 3.63 15.54
CA GLY A 161 -12.28 2.22 15.82
C GLY A 161 -10.97 1.46 16.07
N ALA A 162 -9.86 1.90 15.46
CA ALA A 162 -8.55 1.28 15.64
C ALA A 162 -8.00 1.41 17.07
N GLN A 163 -8.42 2.42 17.84
CA GLN A 163 -8.03 2.56 19.24
C GLN A 163 -8.52 1.37 20.08
N TYR A 164 -9.72 0.86 19.79
CA TYR A 164 -10.29 -0.28 20.54
C TYR A 164 -9.64 -1.61 20.19
N THR A 165 -9.10 -1.74 18.98
CA THR A 165 -8.47 -2.96 18.51
C THR A 165 -6.97 -3.00 18.74
N LEU A 166 -6.29 -1.86 18.64
CA LEU A 166 -4.84 -1.74 18.81
C LEU A 166 -4.43 -1.37 20.25
N GLY A 167 -5.29 -0.67 20.98
CA GLY A 167 -4.96 0.00 22.23
C GLY A 167 -4.28 1.36 22.00
N GLU A 168 -4.30 2.19 23.03
CA GLU A 168 -3.89 3.59 22.96
C GLU A 168 -2.45 3.78 22.47
N GLU A 169 -1.51 2.96 22.94
CA GLU A 169 -0.09 3.10 22.57
C GLU A 169 0.13 2.91 21.07
N ARG A 170 -0.38 1.82 20.48
CA ARG A 170 -0.23 1.56 19.04
C ARG A 170 -1.06 2.51 18.20
N PHE A 171 -2.26 2.88 18.66
CA PHE A 171 -3.10 3.87 18.00
C PHE A 171 -2.38 5.22 17.84
N ASN A 172 -1.70 5.67 18.89
CA ASN A 172 -0.92 6.92 18.85
C ASN A 172 0.34 6.84 17.95
N LYS A 173 0.73 5.65 17.52
CA LYS A 173 1.84 5.43 16.58
C LYS A 173 1.36 5.26 15.13
N MET A 174 0.06 5.42 14.84
CA MET A 174 -0.45 5.30 13.48
C MET A 174 -0.04 6.50 12.61
N PHE A 175 0.14 6.22 11.31
CA PHE A 175 0.38 7.22 10.25
C PHE A 175 1.56 8.17 10.50
N ARG A 176 2.67 7.67 11.00
CA ARG A 176 3.88 8.46 11.23
C ARG A 176 4.58 8.80 9.90
N VAL A 177 4.38 10.01 9.42
CA VAL A 177 4.98 10.51 8.17
C VAL A 177 6.40 11.05 8.40
N GLN A 178 6.62 11.73 9.52
CA GLN A 178 7.87 12.45 9.77
C GLN A 178 9.12 11.55 9.73
N PRO A 179 9.16 10.35 10.34
CA PRO A 179 10.33 9.47 10.23
C PRO A 179 10.68 9.12 8.78
N LEU A 180 9.69 8.85 7.93
CA LEU A 180 9.93 8.58 6.51
C LEU A 180 10.58 9.75 5.78
N LEU A 181 10.16 10.98 6.09
CA LEU A 181 10.75 12.19 5.50
C LEU A 181 12.18 12.41 6.01
N ASP A 182 12.42 12.19 7.30
CA ASP A 182 13.74 12.35 7.92
C ASP A 182 14.75 11.35 7.33
N ASP A 183 14.31 10.13 7.00
CA ASP A 183 15.13 9.10 6.36
C ASP A 183 15.20 9.24 4.83
N GLY A 184 14.58 10.27 4.24
CA GLY A 184 14.66 10.59 2.82
C GLY A 184 13.79 9.72 1.92
N ALA A 185 12.78 9.04 2.46
CA ALA A 185 11.81 8.30 1.67
C ALA A 185 10.95 9.22 0.81
N ARG A 186 10.49 8.71 -0.34
CA ARG A 186 9.52 9.42 -1.17
C ARG A 186 8.13 9.26 -0.57
N VAL A 187 7.54 10.37 -0.16
CA VAL A 187 6.18 10.42 0.38
C VAL A 187 5.22 11.03 -0.63
N THR A 188 4.05 10.45 -0.77
CA THR A 188 2.95 10.95 -1.60
C THR A 188 1.64 10.91 -0.82
N TYR A 189 0.66 11.66 -1.30
CA TYR A 189 -0.65 11.77 -0.68
C TYR A 189 -1.76 11.49 -1.69
N SER A 190 -2.84 10.88 -1.22
CA SER A 190 -4.04 10.58 -2.01
C SER A 190 -5.30 10.77 -1.16
N SER A 191 -6.45 10.88 -1.82
CA SER A 191 -7.76 10.91 -1.15
C SER A 191 -8.34 9.52 -0.92
N ASP A 192 -7.70 8.48 -1.47
CA ASP A 192 -8.22 7.11 -1.54
C ASP A 192 -9.57 7.06 -2.30
N ILE A 193 -10.46 6.13 -1.94
CA ILE A 193 -11.80 6.04 -2.52
C ILE A 193 -12.65 7.18 -1.98
N VAL A 194 -13.32 7.89 -2.89
CA VAL A 194 -14.21 9.00 -2.54
C VAL A 194 -15.60 8.72 -3.09
N SER A 195 -16.59 8.60 -2.21
CA SER A 195 -17.99 8.51 -2.57
C SER A 195 -18.54 9.87 -3.00
N GLU A 196 -19.73 9.89 -3.64
CA GLU A 196 -20.40 11.15 -4.02
C GLU A 196 -20.64 12.07 -2.80
N MET A 197 -21.00 11.49 -1.66
CA MET A 197 -21.18 12.24 -0.42
C MET A 197 -19.87 12.86 0.09
N GLU A 198 -18.78 12.12 0.01
CA GLU A 198 -17.45 12.58 0.43
C GLU A 198 -16.88 13.64 -0.52
N TRP A 199 -17.23 13.59 -1.80
CA TRP A 199 -16.91 14.64 -2.75
C TRP A 199 -17.49 16.00 -2.32
N GLN A 200 -18.74 16.00 -1.85
CA GLN A 200 -19.40 17.22 -1.36
C GLN A 200 -18.77 17.78 -0.07
N THR A 201 -18.07 16.95 0.69
CA THR A 201 -17.38 17.34 1.92
C THR A 201 -15.90 17.66 1.73
N HIS A 202 -15.46 17.95 0.50
CA HIS A 202 -14.07 18.23 0.13
C HIS A 202 -13.08 17.06 0.31
N ARG A 203 -13.54 15.88 0.66
CA ARG A 203 -12.70 14.72 0.94
C ARG A 203 -11.92 14.20 -0.28
N ALA A 204 -12.39 14.54 -1.48
CA ALA A 204 -11.65 14.29 -2.73
C ALA A 204 -10.37 15.12 -2.88
N ASN A 205 -10.19 16.15 -2.06
CA ASN A 205 -9.00 16.98 -2.08
C ASN A 205 -7.96 16.43 -1.10
N PRO A 206 -6.86 15.82 -1.56
CA PRO A 206 -5.84 15.24 -0.66
C PRO A 206 -5.16 16.28 0.23
N PHE A 207 -5.17 17.56 -0.15
CA PHE A 207 -4.60 18.65 0.65
C PHE A 207 -5.48 19.05 1.83
N PHE A 208 -6.75 18.69 1.84
CA PHE A 208 -7.68 19.05 2.92
C PHE A 208 -7.33 18.38 4.26
N GLY A 209 -6.66 17.25 4.25
CA GLY A 209 -6.23 16.54 5.45
C GLY A 209 -4.79 16.84 5.88
N MET A 210 -4.12 17.84 5.28
CA MET A 210 -2.72 18.16 5.55
C MET A 210 -2.55 19.39 6.48
N ASP A 211 -3.65 20.06 6.81
CA ASP A 211 -3.71 21.17 7.77
C ASP A 211 -3.97 20.63 9.18
#